data_7aa0079046c1cc8437cb47989776dfc2
#
_entry.id   7aa0079046c1cc8437cb47989776dfc2
#
_cell.length_a   1.000
_cell.length_b   1.000
_cell.length_c   1.000
_cell.angle_alpha   90.00
_cell.angle_beta   90.00
_cell.angle_gamma   90.00
#
_symmetry.space_group_name_H-M   'P 1'
#
loop_
_entity.id
_entity.type
_entity.pdbx_description
1 polymer ?
#
loop_
_entity_poly.entity_id
_entity_poly.type
_entity_poly.pdbx_seq_one_letter_code
_entity_poly.pdbx_strand_id
1 'polypeptide(L)'
;MDLCACMEEDVTLAPGHRMGIPTGIAIALPSPDYVALVFVRSGMGFKHGIGLSNGVGVIDSDYRGEISVGLVNLSGEDYTIRPGDRIAQLMVVPVVRPVLVQAEELDETDRGAGGFGSTGR
;
A
#
# COMPACT_ATOMS: atom_id res chain seq x y z
N MET A 1 7.79 10.29 0.98
CA MET A 1 7.13 11.17 1.96
C MET A 1 6.50 10.31 3.03
N ASP A 2 6.67 10.64 4.32
CA ASP A 2 5.93 9.93 5.39
C ASP A 2 4.49 10.44 5.47
N LEU A 3 3.56 9.54 5.79
CA LEU A 3 2.19 9.83 6.18
C LEU A 3 2.05 9.64 7.68
N CYS A 4 1.46 10.63 8.36
CA CYS A 4 1.26 10.61 9.79
C CYS A 4 -0.22 10.39 10.16
N ALA A 5 -0.46 9.78 11.30
CA ALA A 5 -1.80 9.62 11.85
C ALA A 5 -2.39 10.99 12.25
N CYS A 6 -3.53 11.33 11.63
CA CYS A 6 -4.27 12.56 11.93
C CYS A 6 -5.54 12.22 12.71
N MET A 7 -5.40 12.11 14.01
CA MET A 7 -6.47 11.75 14.95
C MET A 7 -6.25 12.46 16.28
N GLU A 8 -7.26 12.47 17.14
CA GLU A 8 -7.24 13.20 18.40
C GLU A 8 -6.77 12.35 19.59
N GLU A 9 -7.01 11.04 19.54
CA GLU A 9 -6.74 10.10 20.63
C GLU A 9 -5.90 8.92 20.16
N ASP A 10 -5.24 8.27 21.12
CA ASP A 10 -4.53 7.01 20.88
C ASP A 10 -5.51 5.89 20.45
N VAL A 11 -5.07 5.09 19.50
CA VAL A 11 -5.83 3.94 19.01
C VAL A 11 -4.99 2.67 19.17
N THR A 12 -5.57 1.66 19.82
CA THR A 12 -4.92 0.35 19.97
C THR A 12 -5.46 -0.64 18.95
N LEU A 13 -4.55 -1.21 18.18
CA LEU A 13 -4.82 -2.24 17.18
C LEU A 13 -4.44 -3.61 17.76
N ALA A 14 -5.43 -4.38 18.15
CA ALA A 14 -5.23 -5.73 18.69
C ALA A 14 -4.72 -6.71 17.61
N PRO A 15 -4.08 -7.85 18.02
CA PRO A 15 -3.64 -8.89 17.11
C PRO A 15 -4.74 -9.36 16.15
N GLY A 16 -4.42 -9.44 14.86
CA GLY A 16 -5.34 -9.85 13.79
C GLY A 16 -6.38 -8.79 13.39
N HIS A 17 -6.46 -7.67 14.08
CA HIS A 17 -7.40 -6.60 13.74
C HIS A 17 -6.82 -5.65 12.70
N ARG A 18 -7.72 -4.96 12.01
CA ARG A 18 -7.39 -3.94 11.00
C ARG A 18 -8.20 -2.68 11.23
N MET A 19 -7.62 -1.53 10.87
CA MET A 19 -8.27 -0.23 11.02
C MET A 19 -7.76 0.75 9.97
N GLY A 20 -8.63 1.62 9.47
CA GLY A 20 -8.25 2.77 8.65
C GLY A 20 -7.87 3.95 9.53
N ILE A 21 -6.65 4.46 9.35
CA ILE A 21 -6.15 5.63 10.08
C ILE A 21 -6.13 6.83 9.14
N PRO A 22 -6.84 7.92 9.45
CA PRO A 22 -6.84 9.13 8.64
C PRO A 22 -5.48 9.82 8.67
N THR A 23 -5.15 10.52 7.58
CA THR A 23 -3.87 11.25 7.47
C THR A 23 -4.04 12.76 7.37
N GLY A 24 -5.27 13.27 7.23
CA GLY A 24 -5.55 14.68 7.02
C GLY A 24 -5.10 15.21 5.64
N ILE A 25 -4.68 14.33 4.72
CA ILE A 25 -4.09 14.71 3.43
C ILE A 25 -4.96 14.23 2.29
N ALA A 26 -5.24 15.13 1.34
CA ALA A 26 -5.72 14.81 0.00
C ALA A 26 -4.69 15.27 -1.04
N ILE A 27 -4.61 14.60 -2.18
CA ILE A 27 -3.64 14.90 -3.24
C ILE A 27 -4.30 15.08 -4.59
N ALA A 28 -3.60 15.78 -5.48
CA ALA A 28 -3.93 15.86 -6.90
C ALA A 28 -2.67 15.58 -7.71
N LEU A 29 -2.67 14.54 -8.53
CA LEU A 29 -1.57 14.24 -9.42
C LEU A 29 -1.72 15.00 -10.75
N PRO A 30 -0.61 15.34 -11.43
CA PRO A 30 -0.65 16.25 -12.59
C PRO A 30 -1.28 15.62 -13.83
N SER A 31 -1.29 14.31 -13.95
CA SER A 31 -1.87 13.58 -15.09
C SER A 31 -2.14 12.11 -14.75
N PRO A 32 -2.93 11.39 -15.58
CA PRO A 32 -3.16 9.96 -15.44
C PRO A 32 -1.92 9.09 -15.74
N ASP A 33 -0.79 9.70 -16.09
CA ASP A 33 0.49 8.98 -16.28
C ASP A 33 1.23 8.79 -14.95
N TYR A 34 0.64 9.20 -13.85
CA TYR A 34 1.17 9.02 -12.49
C TYR A 34 0.18 8.33 -11.58
N VAL A 35 0.71 7.61 -10.62
CA VAL A 35 -0.02 6.98 -9.52
C VAL A 35 0.73 7.25 -8.22
N ALA A 36 0.01 7.42 -7.13
CA ALA A 36 0.64 7.43 -5.81
C ALA A 36 0.52 6.04 -5.17
N LEU A 37 1.63 5.57 -4.61
CA LEU A 37 1.74 4.28 -3.92
C LEU A 37 2.00 4.52 -2.44
N VAL A 38 1.30 3.76 -1.60
CA VAL A 38 1.46 3.80 -0.14
C VAL A 38 2.01 2.46 0.34
N PHE A 39 3.06 2.54 1.14
CA PHE A 39 3.76 1.38 1.70
C PHE A 39 3.82 1.48 3.22
N VAL A 40 3.87 0.32 3.88
CA VAL A 40 4.20 0.27 5.31
C VAL A 40 5.65 0.75 5.54
N ARG A 41 5.89 1.37 6.70
CA ARG A 41 7.25 1.73 7.11
C ARG A 41 8.00 0.50 7.61
N SER A 42 9.28 0.39 7.27
CA SER A 42 10.12 -0.75 7.65
C SER A 42 10.13 -1.02 9.16
N GLY A 43 10.19 0.03 9.98
CA GLY A 43 10.17 -0.12 11.44
C GLY A 43 8.85 -0.69 11.97
N MET A 44 7.72 -0.29 11.41
CA MET A 44 6.41 -0.82 11.79
C MET A 44 6.26 -2.28 11.33
N GLY A 45 6.62 -2.57 10.08
CA GLY A 45 6.50 -3.91 9.53
C GLY A 45 7.44 -4.91 10.22
N PHE A 46 8.74 -4.59 10.26
CA PHE A 46 9.75 -5.54 10.73
C PHE A 46 9.77 -5.70 12.26
N LYS A 47 9.66 -4.60 13.03
CA LYS A 47 9.77 -4.66 14.49
C LYS A 47 8.47 -4.99 15.20
N HIS A 48 7.34 -4.53 14.63
CA HIS A 48 6.04 -4.59 15.31
C HIS A 48 5.02 -5.45 14.58
N GLY A 49 5.35 -5.99 13.40
CA GLY A 49 4.43 -6.82 12.63
C GLY A 49 3.20 -6.07 12.11
N ILE A 50 3.29 -4.74 11.97
CA ILE A 50 2.19 -3.93 11.43
C ILE A 50 2.34 -3.82 9.92
N GLY A 51 1.32 -4.24 9.19
CA GLY A 51 1.26 -4.18 7.74
C GLY A 51 0.17 -3.25 7.21
N LEU A 52 0.14 -3.08 5.89
CA LEU A 52 -1.04 -2.51 5.23
C LEU A 52 -2.05 -3.63 4.97
N SER A 53 -3.33 -3.37 5.27
CA SER A 53 -4.40 -4.35 5.08
C SER A 53 -4.63 -4.75 3.61
N ASN A 54 -4.22 -3.90 2.68
CA ASN A 54 -4.27 -4.11 1.22
C ASN A 54 -2.89 -4.40 0.60
N GLY A 55 -1.84 -4.62 1.40
CA GLY A 55 -0.46 -4.83 0.96
C GLY A 55 0.20 -3.55 0.46
N VAL A 56 -0.29 -2.97 -0.62
CA VAL A 56 0.12 -1.68 -1.17
C VAL A 56 -1.12 -0.84 -1.44
N GLY A 57 -1.13 0.40 -0.97
CA GLY A 57 -2.17 1.37 -1.34
C GLY A 57 -1.88 1.91 -2.74
N VAL A 58 -2.89 1.95 -3.61
CA VAL A 58 -2.82 2.55 -4.94
C VAL A 58 -3.82 3.69 -4.98
N ILE A 59 -3.32 4.91 -5.25
CA ILE A 59 -4.12 6.13 -5.29
C ILE A 59 -4.09 6.67 -6.71
N ASP A 60 -5.23 6.62 -7.38
CA ASP A 60 -5.38 7.09 -8.73
C ASP A 60 -5.19 8.60 -8.86
N SER A 61 -4.79 9.04 -10.05
CA SER A 61 -4.50 10.46 -10.32
C SER A 61 -5.71 11.38 -10.15
N ASP A 62 -6.91 10.86 -10.26
CA ASP A 62 -8.19 11.58 -10.15
C ASP A 62 -8.87 11.43 -8.78
N TYR A 63 -8.28 10.66 -7.84
CA TYR A 63 -8.80 10.60 -6.49
C TYR A 63 -8.58 11.92 -5.74
N ARG A 64 -9.64 12.43 -5.10
CA ARG A 64 -9.65 13.71 -4.37
C ARG A 64 -10.05 13.58 -2.92
N GLY A 65 -10.33 12.36 -2.47
CA GLY A 65 -10.66 12.10 -1.08
C GLY A 65 -9.43 12.14 -0.17
N GLU A 66 -9.69 12.15 1.13
CA GLU A 66 -8.65 12.00 2.13
C GLU A 66 -7.98 10.62 2.02
N ILE A 67 -6.66 10.59 2.11
CA ILE A 67 -5.89 9.36 2.19
C ILE A 67 -6.06 8.77 3.60
N SER A 68 -6.65 7.58 3.67
CA SER A 68 -6.70 6.79 4.89
C SER A 68 -5.81 5.56 4.73
N VAL A 69 -4.99 5.28 5.74
CA VAL A 69 -4.05 4.15 5.74
C VAL A 69 -4.69 2.97 6.47
N GLY A 70 -5.04 1.93 5.73
CA GLY A 70 -5.54 0.68 6.30
C GLY A 70 -4.41 -0.13 6.93
N LEU A 71 -4.29 -0.12 8.25
CA LEU A 71 -3.31 -0.92 8.99
C LEU A 71 -3.90 -2.24 9.45
N VAL A 72 -3.06 -3.27 9.53
CA VAL A 72 -3.35 -4.58 10.12
C VAL A 72 -2.24 -4.98 11.08
N ASN A 73 -2.62 -5.51 12.23
CA ASN A 73 -1.67 -6.06 13.19
C ASN A 73 -1.49 -7.57 12.97
N LEU A 74 -0.34 -7.97 12.45
CA LEU A 74 0.03 -9.36 12.19
C LEU A 74 0.89 -9.96 13.30
N SER A 75 1.13 -9.19 14.39
CA SER A 75 1.87 -9.65 15.56
C SER A 75 0.96 -10.34 16.59
N GLY A 76 1.54 -10.84 17.66
CA GLY A 76 0.80 -11.40 18.80
C GLY A 76 0.53 -10.41 19.94
N GLU A 77 0.86 -9.13 19.79
CA GLU A 77 0.76 -8.12 20.83
C GLU A 77 -0.05 -6.91 20.35
N ASP A 78 -0.69 -6.21 21.27
CA ASP A 78 -1.36 -4.94 20.97
C ASP A 78 -0.37 -3.89 20.47
N TYR A 79 -0.76 -3.12 19.47
CA TYR A 79 0.01 -2.00 18.96
C TYR A 79 -0.78 -0.70 19.07
N THR A 80 -0.23 0.27 19.80
CA THR A 80 -0.86 1.58 19.97
C THR A 80 -0.30 2.58 18.97
N ILE A 81 -1.19 3.20 18.21
CA ILE A 81 -0.92 4.30 17.28
C ILE A 81 -1.33 5.58 17.98
N ARG A 82 -0.46 6.57 17.97
CA ARG A 82 -0.68 7.89 18.59
C ARG A 82 -0.88 8.96 17.52
N PRO A 83 -1.57 10.05 17.86
CA PRO A 83 -1.63 11.22 16.99
C PRO A 83 -0.23 11.69 16.57
N GLY A 84 -0.04 11.91 15.27
CA GLY A 84 1.24 12.32 14.69
C GLY A 84 2.25 11.20 14.42
N ASP A 85 1.96 9.94 14.80
CA ASP A 85 2.83 8.81 14.45
C ASP A 85 2.94 8.66 12.93
N ARG A 86 4.16 8.42 12.46
CA ARG A 86 4.41 8.12 11.05
C ARG A 86 4.01 6.68 10.75
N ILE A 87 2.89 6.50 10.08
CA ILE A 87 2.22 5.20 9.88
C ILE A 87 2.48 4.56 8.52
N ALA A 88 2.84 5.34 7.51
CA ALA A 88 3.09 4.84 6.16
C ALA A 88 4.06 5.75 5.40
N GLN A 89 4.44 5.32 4.20
CA GLN A 89 5.22 6.11 3.25
C GLN A 89 4.48 6.19 1.93
N LEU A 90 4.47 7.38 1.34
CA LEU A 90 3.88 7.63 0.02
C LEU A 90 4.97 8.01 -0.97
N MET A 91 4.90 7.46 -2.17
CA MET A 91 5.69 7.87 -3.34
C MET A 91 4.80 8.03 -4.56
N VAL A 92 5.17 8.94 -5.43
CA VAL A 92 4.53 9.10 -6.74
C VAL A 92 5.44 8.51 -7.79
N VAL A 93 4.88 7.66 -8.65
CA VAL A 93 5.61 7.00 -9.73
C VAL A 93 4.89 7.17 -11.06
N PRO A 94 5.63 7.20 -12.18
CA PRO A 94 5.02 7.12 -13.50
C PRO A 94 4.41 5.72 -13.71
N VAL A 95 3.31 5.66 -14.44
CA VAL A 95 2.62 4.42 -14.77
C VAL A 95 2.43 4.30 -16.27
N VAL A 96 2.71 3.12 -16.81
CA VAL A 96 2.42 2.80 -18.20
C VAL A 96 0.95 2.44 -18.33
N ARG A 97 0.28 3.04 -19.31
CA ARG A 97 -1.12 2.73 -19.64
C ARG A 97 -1.14 1.81 -20.88
N PRO A 98 -1.27 0.48 -20.68
CA PRO A 98 -1.27 -0.46 -21.80
C PRO A 98 -2.56 -0.34 -22.60
N VAL A 99 -2.44 -0.56 -23.90
CA VAL A 99 -3.58 -0.82 -24.77
C VAL A 99 -3.82 -2.32 -24.78
N LEU A 100 -5.00 -2.73 -24.38
CA LEU A 100 -5.37 -4.15 -24.41
C LEU A 100 -5.75 -4.54 -25.85
N VAL A 101 -5.12 -5.60 -26.34
CA VAL A 101 -5.37 -6.19 -27.64
C VAL A 101 -5.76 -7.65 -27.44
N GLN A 102 -6.91 -8.05 -27.99
CA GLN A 102 -7.32 -9.45 -27.99
C GLN A 102 -6.45 -10.22 -28.98
N ALA A 103 -5.87 -11.32 -28.52
CA ALA A 103 -5.09 -12.24 -29.34
C ALA A 103 -5.60 -13.67 -29.12
N GLU A 104 -5.51 -14.49 -30.17
CA GLU A 104 -5.85 -15.94 -30.07
C GLU A 104 -4.71 -16.72 -29.41
N GLU A 105 -3.48 -16.30 -29.66
CA GLU A 105 -2.27 -16.91 -29.10
C GLU A 105 -1.28 -15.82 -28.66
N LEU A 106 -0.45 -16.12 -27.68
CA LEU A 106 0.69 -15.29 -27.27
C LEU A 106 1.97 -15.88 -27.88
N ASP A 107 2.99 -15.05 -28.05
CA ASP A 107 4.29 -15.48 -28.50
C ASP A 107 4.93 -16.49 -27.53
N GLU A 108 5.73 -17.40 -28.09
CA GLU A 108 6.47 -18.39 -27.31
C GLU A 108 7.68 -17.73 -26.63
N THR A 109 7.96 -18.17 -25.41
CA THR A 109 9.15 -17.78 -24.65
C THR A 109 9.80 -19.01 -24.02
N ASP A 110 11.10 -18.94 -23.70
CA ASP A 110 11.82 -20.03 -23.02
C ASP A 110 11.19 -20.42 -21.69
N ARG A 111 10.54 -19.47 -21.01
CA ARG A 111 9.80 -19.72 -19.75
C ARG A 111 8.42 -20.34 -19.99
N GLY A 112 7.75 -19.99 -21.09
CA GLY A 112 6.36 -20.38 -21.37
C GLY A 112 5.43 -20.08 -20.18
N ALA A 113 4.62 -21.05 -19.79
CA ALA A 113 3.69 -20.97 -18.66
C ALA A 113 4.31 -21.28 -17.30
N GLY A 114 5.63 -21.43 -17.20
CA GLY A 114 6.32 -21.78 -15.96
C GLY A 114 6.18 -20.67 -14.89
N GLY A 115 5.64 -21.03 -13.72
CA GLY A 115 5.46 -20.17 -12.55
C GLY A 115 5.76 -20.90 -11.24
N PHE A 116 5.57 -20.24 -10.12
CA PHE A 116 5.62 -20.83 -8.75
C PHE A 116 6.82 -21.75 -8.47
N GLY A 117 8.03 -21.28 -8.81
CA GLY A 117 9.25 -22.04 -8.56
C GLY A 117 9.68 -22.98 -9.70
N SER A 118 9.11 -22.86 -10.91
CA SER A 118 9.49 -23.64 -12.10
C SER A 118 10.97 -23.48 -12.49
N THR A 119 11.66 -22.43 -12.01
CA THR A 119 13.10 -22.19 -12.21
C THR A 119 13.99 -22.80 -11.14
N GLY A 120 13.41 -23.58 -10.20
CA GLY A 120 14.13 -24.21 -9.10
C GLY A 120 14.39 -23.26 -7.91
N ARG A 121 15.17 -23.76 -6.96
CA ARG A 121 15.63 -22.99 -5.77
C ARG A 121 17.02 -22.44 -6.01
#